data_49eb22b836c6cda4469530c939de2e9f
#
_entry.id   49eb22b836c6cda4469530c939de2e9f
#
_cell.length_a   1.000
_cell.length_b   1.000
_cell.length_c   1.000
_cell.angle_alpha   90.00
_cell.angle_beta   90.00
_cell.angle_gamma   90.00
#
_symmetry.space_group_name_H-M   'P 1'
#
loop_
_entity.id
_entity.type
_entity.pdbx_description
1 polymer ?
#
loop_
_entity_poly.entity_id
_entity_poly.type
_entity_poly.pdbx_seq_one_letter_code
_entity_poly.pdbx_strand_id
1 'polypeptide(L)'
;MSLEVDIRKKFKGFELHNAFSAGTETLGLLGASGCGKSLTMRSIAGIERPDSGKIVVNGTVFFDRAPGKKAKVDLTPQQRKTALLFQNYMLFPNLTVAQNVAAGIGKDVSAADRDAAVACELKRFGLEGFDKRYPAQLSGGQQQRVALARMLAARPGILMLDEPFSALDAHLKSVLEQNLVSLFDAFDGTILYVSHDIDEALRFCDRIAVVEDGHVMEIGTGDDLVNNPQSQAGIKLSGCKNATRAEYVDAHHVRLPRWGITVETSREVSRDVKCLGMRAFYLERADGPGENAYRVRVDRVSDSRFERTALLGFVDACRDEREILDRNEDEMKYLHQHMFWRVDKLRADEASLPSEGEELWIRIPKDRVYLVSR
;
A
#
# COMPACT_ATOMS: atom_id res chain seq x y z
N MET A 1 23.06 -1.21 3.87
CA MET A 1 22.39 -0.44 4.92
C MET A 1 21.25 -1.29 5.47
N SER A 2 20.71 -1.01 6.67
CA SER A 2 19.65 -1.84 7.25
C SER A 2 18.73 -1.01 8.14
N LEU A 3 17.47 -1.40 8.18
CA LEU A 3 16.46 -0.90 9.10
C LEU A 3 15.85 -2.09 9.86
N GLU A 4 15.80 -2.00 11.17
CA GLU A 4 15.08 -2.94 12.02
C GLU A 4 14.11 -2.16 12.91
N VAL A 5 12.85 -2.55 12.88
CA VAL A 5 11.76 -1.91 13.62
C VAL A 5 10.97 -2.98 14.36
N ASP A 6 10.81 -2.82 15.65
CA ASP A 6 9.83 -3.50 16.48
C ASP A 6 9.34 -2.48 17.50
N ILE A 7 8.16 -1.90 17.27
CA ILE A 7 7.62 -0.82 18.06
C ILE A 7 6.18 -1.07 18.45
N ARG A 8 5.83 -0.60 19.66
CA ARG A 8 4.46 -0.62 20.17
C ARG A 8 4.06 0.75 20.68
N LYS A 9 2.83 1.15 20.33
CA LYS A 9 2.24 2.36 20.86
C LYS A 9 0.73 2.21 20.96
N LYS A 10 0.19 2.57 22.14
CA LYS A 10 -1.26 2.52 22.41
C LYS A 10 -1.89 3.90 22.29
N PHE A 11 -3.00 3.94 21.61
CA PHE A 11 -3.90 5.08 21.53
C PHE A 11 -5.29 4.67 22.03
N LYS A 12 -6.18 5.62 22.22
CA LYS A 12 -7.56 5.31 22.57
C LYS A 12 -8.27 4.65 21.38
N GLY A 13 -8.51 3.33 21.45
CA GLY A 13 -9.18 2.56 20.39
C GLY A 13 -8.27 2.05 19.28
N PHE A 14 -6.93 2.25 19.36
CA PHE A 14 -5.99 1.79 18.36
C PHE A 14 -4.65 1.39 19.00
N GLU A 15 -4.08 0.27 18.60
CA GLU A 15 -2.75 -0.17 19.02
C GLU A 15 -1.85 -0.36 17.80
N LEU A 16 -0.71 0.32 17.78
CA LEU A 16 0.33 0.11 16.80
C LEU A 16 1.29 -0.95 17.32
N HIS A 17 1.52 -2.01 16.56
CA HIS A 17 2.58 -2.98 16.80
C HIS A 17 3.16 -3.42 15.45
N ASN A 18 4.16 -2.72 14.99
CA ASN A 18 4.85 -3.01 13.73
C ASN A 18 6.24 -3.57 13.98
N ALA A 19 6.48 -4.77 13.44
CA ALA A 19 7.77 -5.44 13.46
C ALA A 19 8.17 -5.82 12.03
N PHE A 20 9.27 -5.29 11.52
CA PHE A 20 9.80 -5.60 10.20
C PHE A 20 11.27 -5.19 10.08
N SER A 21 11.92 -5.69 9.01
CA SER A 21 13.28 -5.30 8.64
C SER A 21 13.38 -5.03 7.13
N ALA A 22 14.27 -4.12 6.77
CA ALA A 22 14.64 -3.82 5.40
C ALA A 22 16.16 -3.72 5.25
N GLY A 23 16.68 -4.13 4.10
CA GLY A 23 18.07 -3.98 3.68
C GLY A 23 18.29 -2.70 2.90
N THR A 24 19.27 -2.73 1.98
CA THR A 24 19.44 -1.70 0.93
C THR A 24 18.39 -1.96 -0.15
N GLU A 25 17.19 -1.46 0.06
CA GLU A 25 16.01 -1.69 -0.78
C GLU A 25 14.97 -0.60 -0.55
N THR A 26 14.00 -0.50 -1.44
CA THR A 26 12.77 0.25 -1.22
C THR A 26 11.71 -0.67 -0.63
N LEU A 27 11.41 -0.49 0.67
CA LEU A 27 10.32 -1.19 1.34
C LEU A 27 9.05 -0.32 1.36
N GLY A 28 7.99 -0.81 0.70
CA GLY A 28 6.66 -0.20 0.74
C GLY A 28 5.91 -0.54 2.02
N LEU A 29 5.25 0.44 2.65
CA LEU A 29 4.20 0.20 3.65
C LEU A 29 2.86 0.48 2.98
N LEU A 30 2.12 -0.58 2.65
CA LEU A 30 0.83 -0.52 1.95
C LEU A 30 -0.31 -0.81 2.92
N GLY A 31 -1.40 -0.04 2.85
CA GLY A 31 -2.58 -0.26 3.70
C GLY A 31 -3.58 0.88 3.62
N ALA A 32 -4.76 0.68 4.19
CA ALA A 32 -5.80 1.70 4.24
C ALA A 32 -5.37 2.96 5.00
N SER A 33 -6.06 4.07 4.78
CA SER A 33 -5.83 5.29 5.56
C SER A 33 -6.13 5.04 7.04
N GLY A 34 -5.26 5.54 7.93
CA GLY A 34 -5.41 5.37 9.38
C GLY A 34 -4.84 4.06 9.95
N CYS A 35 -4.38 3.08 9.14
CA CYS A 35 -3.86 1.81 9.66
C CYS A 35 -2.48 1.89 10.36
N GLY A 36 -1.86 3.08 10.49
CA GLY A 36 -0.63 3.27 11.28
C GLY A 36 0.66 3.47 10.49
N LYS A 37 0.65 3.50 9.15
CA LYS A 37 1.84 3.67 8.28
C LYS A 37 2.65 4.93 8.61
N SER A 38 1.99 6.10 8.55
CA SER A 38 2.63 7.39 8.86
C SER A 38 3.10 7.49 10.31
N LEU A 39 2.40 6.85 11.26
CA LEU A 39 2.82 6.76 12.65
C LEU A 39 4.12 5.96 12.80
N THR A 40 4.25 4.87 12.06
CA THR A 40 5.48 4.06 12.02
C THR A 40 6.65 4.90 11.51
N MET A 41 6.48 5.61 10.39
CA MET A 41 7.52 6.49 9.85
C MET A 41 7.89 7.63 10.81
N ARG A 42 6.92 8.29 11.41
CA ARG A 42 7.16 9.34 12.43
C ARG A 42 7.88 8.79 13.66
N SER A 43 7.61 7.53 14.03
CA SER A 43 8.33 6.85 15.11
C SER A 43 9.80 6.61 14.75
N ILE A 44 10.09 6.19 13.51
CA ILE A 44 11.46 6.01 13.02
C ILE A 44 12.19 7.36 12.95
N ALA A 45 11.51 8.41 12.49
CA ALA A 45 12.06 9.77 12.44
C ALA A 45 12.28 10.41 13.84
N GLY A 46 11.68 9.85 14.90
CA GLY A 46 11.75 10.40 16.26
C GLY A 46 10.78 11.55 16.53
N ILE A 47 9.85 11.79 15.64
CA ILE A 47 8.77 12.78 15.77
C ILE A 47 7.70 12.25 16.72
N GLU A 48 7.38 10.96 16.57
CA GLU A 48 6.47 10.25 17.45
C GLU A 48 7.26 9.28 18.33
N ARG A 49 6.92 9.18 19.61
CA ARG A 49 7.63 8.35 20.56
C ARG A 49 6.86 7.07 20.85
N PRO A 50 7.40 5.87 20.52
CA PRO A 50 6.78 4.60 20.92
C PRO A 50 6.72 4.42 22.43
N ASP A 51 5.75 3.64 22.90
CA ASP A 51 5.66 3.28 24.33
C ASP A 51 6.70 2.22 24.71
N SER A 52 7.03 1.34 23.77
CA SER A 52 8.08 0.34 23.92
C SER A 52 8.58 -0.14 22.56
N GLY A 53 9.72 -0.84 22.56
CA GLY A 53 10.28 -1.44 21.36
C GLY A 53 11.69 -0.99 21.06
N LYS A 54 12.15 -1.30 19.84
CA LYS A 54 13.49 -0.99 19.37
C LYS A 54 13.47 -0.54 17.90
N ILE A 55 14.28 0.46 17.60
CA ILE A 55 14.53 0.95 16.24
C ILE A 55 16.03 1.01 16.03
N VAL A 56 16.52 0.33 15.00
CA VAL A 56 17.92 0.33 14.60
C VAL A 56 18.04 0.72 13.14
N VAL A 57 18.91 1.67 12.83
CA VAL A 57 19.20 2.11 11.46
C VAL A 57 20.71 2.05 11.24
N ASN A 58 21.16 1.29 10.26
CA ASN A 58 22.58 1.11 9.95
C ASN A 58 23.45 0.75 11.16
N GLY A 59 22.94 -0.16 12.02
CA GLY A 59 23.60 -0.60 13.26
C GLY A 59 23.49 0.41 14.40
N THR A 60 22.99 1.63 14.19
CA THR A 60 22.80 2.63 15.24
C THR A 60 21.43 2.47 15.86
N VAL A 61 21.37 2.30 17.19
CA VAL A 61 20.11 2.23 17.94
C VAL A 61 19.54 3.64 18.07
N PHE A 62 18.38 3.89 17.45
CA PHE A 62 17.67 5.16 17.52
C PHE A 62 16.74 5.24 18.72
N PHE A 63 16.14 4.10 19.06
CA PHE A 63 15.22 3.96 20.18
C PHE A 63 15.35 2.56 20.78
N ASP A 64 15.38 2.46 22.11
CA ASP A 64 15.32 1.19 22.86
C ASP A 64 14.60 1.44 24.18
N ARG A 65 13.42 0.83 24.33
CA ARG A 65 12.61 0.93 25.54
C ARG A 65 11.85 -0.37 25.80
N ALA A 66 12.12 -1.01 26.93
CA ALA A 66 11.30 -2.14 27.38
C ALA A 66 9.94 -1.66 27.93
N PRO A 67 8.87 -2.48 27.83
CA PRO A 67 7.56 -2.13 28.36
C PRO A 67 7.62 -1.69 29.83
N GLY A 68 6.96 -0.57 30.14
CA GLY A 68 6.88 -0.03 31.50
C GLY A 68 8.20 0.53 32.08
N LYS A 69 9.30 0.56 31.29
CA LYS A 69 10.61 1.07 31.75
C LYS A 69 10.93 2.42 31.09
N LYS A 70 11.94 3.12 31.63
CA LYS A 70 12.54 4.27 30.97
C LYS A 70 13.30 3.82 29.72
N ALA A 71 13.34 4.65 28.69
CA ALA A 71 14.13 4.37 27.50
C ALA A 71 15.62 4.28 27.86
N LYS A 72 16.29 3.26 27.31
CA LYS A 72 17.75 3.14 27.36
C LYS A 72 18.40 4.06 26.34
N VAL A 73 17.79 4.16 25.15
CA VAL A 73 18.18 5.03 24.06
C VAL A 73 16.93 5.71 23.49
N ASP A 74 17.02 7.00 23.23
CA ASP A 74 15.94 7.79 22.61
C ASP A 74 16.57 9.01 21.92
N LEU A 75 17.08 8.79 20.71
CA LEU A 75 17.71 9.85 19.92
C LEU A 75 16.67 10.86 19.44
N THR A 76 17.01 12.14 19.53
CA THR A 76 16.19 13.20 18.95
C THR A 76 16.15 13.10 17.43
N PRO A 77 15.11 13.67 16.74
CA PRO A 77 15.04 13.66 15.27
C PRO A 77 16.33 14.17 14.59
N GLN A 78 16.96 15.20 15.16
CA GLN A 78 18.21 15.77 14.63
C GLN A 78 19.39 14.80 14.72
N GLN A 79 19.42 13.96 15.74
CA GLN A 79 20.49 12.96 15.93
C GLN A 79 20.30 11.73 15.03
N ARG A 80 19.05 11.44 14.59
CA ARG A 80 18.76 10.25 13.78
C ARG A 80 19.21 10.36 12.33
N LYS A 81 19.49 11.58 11.84
CA LYS A 81 19.91 11.83 10.44
C LYS A 81 19.04 11.10 9.41
N THR A 82 17.72 11.17 9.58
CA THR A 82 16.73 10.64 8.65
C THR A 82 16.20 11.76 7.77
N ALA A 83 15.79 11.45 6.55
CA ALA A 83 15.04 12.36 5.69
C ALA A 83 13.60 11.87 5.55
N LEU A 84 12.65 12.75 5.83
CA LEU A 84 11.22 12.48 5.72
C LEU A 84 10.57 13.52 4.80
N LEU A 85 9.98 13.04 3.69
CA LEU A 85 9.11 13.85 2.83
C LEU A 85 7.70 13.79 3.37
N PHE A 86 7.21 14.95 3.79
CA PHE A 86 5.80 15.13 4.17
C PHE A 86 4.93 15.43 2.95
N GLN A 87 3.67 15.11 3.02
CA GLN A 87 2.66 15.33 2.00
C GLN A 87 2.59 16.79 1.46
N ASN A 88 2.91 17.78 2.30
CA ASN A 88 2.90 19.22 1.97
C ASN A 88 4.31 19.80 1.79
N TYR A 89 5.32 18.98 1.51
CA TYR A 89 6.73 19.31 1.24
C TYR A 89 7.45 20.10 2.33
N MET A 90 6.76 20.81 3.21
CA MET A 90 7.28 21.57 4.35
C MET A 90 8.50 22.46 3.99
N LEU A 91 8.43 23.18 2.87
CA LEU A 91 9.46 24.16 2.53
C LEU A 91 9.40 25.34 3.49
N PHE A 92 10.55 25.93 3.79
CA PHE A 92 10.63 27.16 4.54
C PHE A 92 10.21 28.33 3.66
N PRO A 93 9.06 28.98 3.90
CA PRO A 93 8.50 29.96 2.97
C PRO A 93 9.34 31.24 2.82
N ASN A 94 10.12 31.57 3.85
CA ASN A 94 10.96 32.76 3.93
C ASN A 94 12.41 32.51 3.47
N LEU A 95 12.73 31.28 3.03
CA LEU A 95 14.04 30.92 2.50
C LEU A 95 13.94 30.75 0.98
N THR A 96 15.01 31.14 0.28
CA THR A 96 15.12 30.87 -1.17
C THR A 96 15.27 29.37 -1.43
N VAL A 97 15.22 28.95 -2.68
CA VAL A 97 15.44 27.56 -3.12
C VAL A 97 16.80 27.08 -2.64
N ALA A 98 17.87 27.82 -2.89
CA ALA A 98 19.21 27.46 -2.44
C ALA A 98 19.30 27.33 -0.90
N GLN A 99 18.68 28.27 -0.16
CA GLN A 99 18.63 28.26 1.28
C GLN A 99 17.78 27.09 1.82
N ASN A 100 16.68 26.73 1.17
CA ASN A 100 15.91 25.54 1.52
C ASN A 100 16.77 24.28 1.40
N VAL A 101 17.50 24.11 0.29
CA VAL A 101 18.38 22.95 0.10
C VAL A 101 19.52 22.97 1.14
N ALA A 102 20.16 24.12 1.34
CA ALA A 102 21.24 24.30 2.32
C ALA A 102 20.79 23.98 3.77
N ALA A 103 19.51 24.20 4.10
CA ALA A 103 18.96 23.87 5.42
C ALA A 103 19.02 22.36 5.75
N GLY A 104 19.12 21.49 4.75
CA GLY A 104 19.35 20.04 4.92
C GLY A 104 20.78 19.71 5.30
N ILE A 105 21.75 20.57 5.04
CA ILE A 105 23.18 20.30 5.23
C ILE A 105 23.59 20.64 6.68
N GLY A 106 24.34 19.73 7.30
CA GLY A 106 24.81 19.91 8.69
C GLY A 106 25.66 21.19 8.87
N LYS A 107 25.65 21.72 10.09
CA LYS A 107 26.38 22.97 10.40
C LYS A 107 27.89 22.80 10.34
N ASP A 108 28.37 21.56 10.45
CA ASP A 108 29.82 21.25 10.51
C ASP A 108 30.47 21.21 9.10
N VAL A 109 29.69 21.44 8.03
CA VAL A 109 30.17 21.48 6.65
C VAL A 109 30.67 22.91 6.33
N SER A 110 31.84 23.00 5.68
CA SER A 110 32.39 24.29 5.24
C SER A 110 31.44 25.04 4.31
N ALA A 111 31.54 26.37 4.23
CA ALA A 111 30.69 27.17 3.34
C ALA A 111 30.87 26.75 1.87
N ALA A 112 32.13 26.53 1.44
CA ALA A 112 32.43 26.12 0.07
C ALA A 112 31.84 24.75 -0.28
N ASP A 113 31.97 23.77 0.63
CA ASP A 113 31.40 22.42 0.42
C ASP A 113 29.85 22.44 0.45
N ARG A 114 29.29 23.31 1.27
CA ARG A 114 27.82 23.53 1.32
C ARG A 114 27.31 24.10 0.01
N ASP A 115 27.95 25.15 -0.51
CA ASP A 115 27.55 25.76 -1.79
C ASP A 115 27.70 24.78 -2.95
N ALA A 116 28.78 23.99 -2.96
CA ALA A 116 29.00 22.94 -3.96
C ALA A 116 27.92 21.84 -3.86
N ALA A 117 27.55 21.40 -2.65
CA ALA A 117 26.50 20.40 -2.46
C ALA A 117 25.12 20.94 -2.90
N VAL A 118 24.80 22.20 -2.58
CA VAL A 118 23.57 22.86 -3.03
C VAL A 118 23.51 22.92 -4.56
N ALA A 119 24.59 23.37 -5.20
CA ALA A 119 24.66 23.46 -6.67
C ALA A 119 24.50 22.08 -7.33
N CYS A 120 25.11 21.04 -6.77
CA CYS A 120 24.99 19.66 -7.23
C CYS A 120 23.51 19.18 -7.18
N GLU A 121 22.83 19.37 -6.05
CA GLU A 121 21.45 18.94 -5.92
C GLU A 121 20.48 19.79 -6.75
N LEU A 122 20.70 21.09 -6.90
CA LEU A 122 19.90 21.94 -7.79
C LEU A 122 20.02 21.47 -9.25
N LYS A 123 21.23 21.14 -9.68
CA LYS A 123 21.47 20.58 -11.03
C LYS A 123 20.78 19.21 -11.20
N ARG A 124 20.94 18.30 -10.23
CA ARG A 124 20.33 16.96 -10.24
C ARG A 124 18.80 17.01 -10.44
N PHE A 125 18.14 17.96 -9.78
CA PHE A 125 16.68 18.10 -9.85
C PHE A 125 16.20 19.13 -10.91
N GLY A 126 17.08 19.61 -11.81
CA GLY A 126 16.73 20.56 -12.86
C GLY A 126 16.19 21.89 -12.31
N LEU A 127 16.81 22.36 -11.23
CA LEU A 127 16.46 23.63 -10.55
C LEU A 127 17.52 24.72 -10.77
N GLU A 128 18.40 24.56 -11.76
CA GLU A 128 19.39 25.58 -12.15
C GLU A 128 18.67 26.87 -12.54
N GLY A 129 19.13 28.00 -12.02
CA GLY A 129 18.53 29.32 -12.23
C GLY A 129 17.32 29.63 -11.35
N PHE A 130 16.90 28.70 -10.47
CA PHE A 130 15.84 28.93 -9.49
C PHE A 130 16.39 29.25 -8.09
N ASP A 131 17.68 29.25 -7.89
CA ASP A 131 18.42 29.36 -6.62
C ASP A 131 17.96 30.54 -5.74
N LYS A 132 17.62 31.69 -6.35
CA LYS A 132 17.16 32.92 -5.68
C LYS A 132 15.65 33.04 -5.51
N ARG A 133 14.86 32.12 -6.09
CA ARG A 133 13.38 32.16 -5.96
C ARG A 133 12.93 31.65 -4.60
N TYR A 134 11.76 32.13 -4.18
CA TYR A 134 11.07 31.70 -2.97
C TYR A 134 10.03 30.61 -3.30
N PRO A 135 9.63 29.75 -2.35
CA PRO A 135 8.62 28.70 -2.59
C PRO A 135 7.32 29.21 -3.23
N ALA A 136 6.83 30.38 -2.84
CA ALA A 136 5.63 30.99 -3.42
C ALA A 136 5.74 31.33 -4.92
N GLN A 137 6.95 31.36 -5.46
CA GLN A 137 7.23 31.66 -6.87
C GLN A 137 7.40 30.38 -7.72
N LEU A 138 7.16 29.21 -7.13
CA LEU A 138 7.37 27.90 -7.72
C LEU A 138 6.04 27.19 -7.94
N SER A 139 5.95 26.40 -9.03
CA SER A 139 4.88 25.42 -9.18
C SER A 139 4.97 24.30 -8.12
N GLY A 140 3.88 23.57 -7.87
CA GLY A 140 3.89 22.45 -6.92
C GLY A 140 4.97 21.40 -7.21
N GLY A 141 5.17 21.04 -8.49
CA GLY A 141 6.24 20.14 -8.89
C GLY A 141 7.65 20.68 -8.67
N GLN A 142 7.85 22.02 -8.83
CA GLN A 142 9.14 22.65 -8.50
C GLN A 142 9.38 22.67 -6.99
N GLN A 143 8.34 22.95 -6.17
CA GLN A 143 8.43 22.90 -4.71
C GLN A 143 8.81 21.50 -4.24
N GLN A 144 8.22 20.46 -4.80
CA GLN A 144 8.58 19.08 -4.47
C GLN A 144 10.04 18.77 -4.82
N ARG A 145 10.49 19.13 -6.02
CA ARG A 145 11.90 18.95 -6.40
C ARG A 145 12.87 19.66 -5.44
N VAL A 146 12.52 20.84 -4.94
CA VAL A 146 13.30 21.52 -3.90
C VAL A 146 13.31 20.71 -2.59
N ALA A 147 12.17 20.12 -2.19
CA ALA A 147 12.11 19.29 -1.01
C ALA A 147 12.97 18.02 -1.13
N LEU A 148 12.92 17.36 -2.29
CA LEU A 148 13.77 16.20 -2.60
C LEU A 148 15.27 16.57 -2.61
N ALA A 149 15.63 17.69 -3.24
CA ALA A 149 17.01 18.22 -3.21
C ALA A 149 17.49 18.47 -1.77
N ARG A 150 16.65 19.08 -0.92
CA ARG A 150 16.94 19.29 0.51
C ARG A 150 17.15 17.97 1.25
N MET A 151 16.34 16.95 0.95
CA MET A 151 16.47 15.63 1.57
C MET A 151 17.80 14.96 1.25
N LEU A 152 18.21 14.93 -0.03
CA LEU A 152 19.48 14.33 -0.44
C LEU A 152 20.69 15.13 0.03
N ALA A 153 20.62 16.46 0.04
CA ALA A 153 21.65 17.32 0.58
C ALA A 153 22.02 17.01 2.04
N ALA A 154 21.05 16.50 2.82
CA ALA A 154 21.25 16.08 4.20
C ALA A 154 22.11 14.81 4.34
N ARG A 155 22.38 14.07 3.24
CA ARG A 155 23.05 12.76 3.26
C ARG A 155 22.48 11.83 4.32
N PRO A 156 21.18 11.52 4.29
CA PRO A 156 20.53 10.75 5.34
C PRO A 156 20.95 9.28 5.32
N GLY A 157 20.84 8.60 6.47
CA GLY A 157 21.02 7.15 6.55
C GLY A 157 19.81 6.35 6.09
N ILE A 158 18.66 6.98 5.93
CA ILE A 158 17.40 6.40 5.44
C ILE A 158 16.53 7.49 4.82
N LEU A 159 15.89 7.18 3.69
CA LEU A 159 14.87 8.03 3.09
C LEU A 159 13.47 7.51 3.46
N MET A 160 12.56 8.43 3.74
CA MET A 160 11.16 8.09 4.05
C MET A 160 10.23 9.01 3.28
N LEU A 161 9.26 8.43 2.56
CA LEU A 161 8.29 9.15 1.73
C LEU A 161 6.87 8.79 2.18
N ASP A 162 6.15 9.76 2.71
CA ASP A 162 4.78 9.59 3.23
C ASP A 162 3.76 10.07 2.20
N GLU A 163 3.17 9.14 1.46
CA GLU A 163 2.16 9.36 0.41
C GLU A 163 2.53 10.50 -0.57
N PRO A 164 3.68 10.41 -1.27
CA PRO A 164 4.24 11.53 -2.03
C PRO A 164 3.35 12.03 -3.18
N PHE A 165 2.35 11.25 -3.60
CA PHE A 165 1.46 11.58 -4.73
C PHE A 165 0.03 11.91 -4.33
N SER A 166 -0.36 11.79 -3.06
CA SER A 166 -1.77 11.85 -2.62
C SER A 166 -2.49 13.19 -2.86
N ALA A 167 -1.74 14.27 -3.09
CA ALA A 167 -2.29 15.63 -3.27
C ALA A 167 -2.18 16.15 -4.71
N LEU A 168 -1.89 15.27 -5.71
CA LEU A 168 -1.51 15.70 -7.05
C LEU A 168 -2.54 15.30 -8.10
N ASP A 169 -2.72 16.17 -9.10
CA ASP A 169 -3.41 15.79 -10.33
C ASP A 169 -2.59 14.81 -11.18
N ALA A 170 -3.25 14.11 -12.12
CA ALA A 170 -2.64 13.05 -12.92
C ALA A 170 -1.45 13.53 -13.77
N HIS A 171 -1.43 14.79 -14.19
CA HIS A 171 -0.34 15.35 -15.01
C HIS A 171 0.91 15.58 -14.15
N LEU A 172 0.74 16.19 -12.98
CA LEU A 172 1.84 16.39 -12.03
C LEU A 172 2.36 15.05 -11.50
N LYS A 173 1.49 14.06 -11.27
CA LYS A 173 1.87 12.72 -10.81
C LYS A 173 2.92 12.10 -11.74
N SER A 174 2.73 12.11 -13.06
CA SER A 174 3.67 11.50 -14.01
C SER A 174 5.05 12.16 -14.03
N VAL A 175 5.12 13.48 -13.91
CA VAL A 175 6.40 14.23 -13.81
C VAL A 175 7.13 13.86 -12.53
N LEU A 176 6.39 13.71 -11.44
CA LEU A 176 6.96 13.40 -10.13
C LEU A 176 7.41 11.94 -10.01
N GLU A 177 6.72 11.03 -10.65
CA GLU A 177 7.14 9.63 -10.75
C GLU A 177 8.55 9.53 -11.33
N GLN A 178 8.85 10.28 -12.43
CA GLN A 178 10.19 10.32 -13.02
C GLN A 178 11.24 10.88 -12.05
N ASN A 179 10.90 11.93 -11.30
CA ASN A 179 11.80 12.51 -10.31
C ASN A 179 12.10 11.53 -9.16
N LEU A 180 11.11 10.73 -8.73
CA LEU A 180 11.31 9.72 -7.69
C LEU A 180 12.16 8.54 -8.17
N VAL A 181 11.99 8.09 -9.41
CA VAL A 181 12.89 7.08 -10.01
C VAL A 181 14.34 7.57 -9.93
N SER A 182 14.61 8.81 -10.40
CA SER A 182 15.94 9.40 -10.32
C SER A 182 16.47 9.55 -8.89
N LEU A 183 15.59 9.80 -7.91
CA LEU A 183 15.95 9.84 -6.50
C LEU A 183 16.35 8.45 -6.00
N PHE A 184 15.58 7.41 -6.33
CA PHE A 184 15.82 6.04 -5.88
C PHE A 184 17.12 5.49 -6.47
N ASP A 185 17.36 5.72 -7.77
CA ASP A 185 18.62 5.36 -8.44
C ASP A 185 19.84 6.06 -7.85
N ALA A 186 19.66 7.26 -7.29
CA ALA A 186 20.75 8.07 -6.72
C ALA A 186 21.02 7.77 -5.25
N PHE A 187 20.15 7.03 -4.57
CA PHE A 187 20.26 6.78 -3.14
C PHE A 187 20.64 5.33 -2.85
N ASP A 188 21.89 5.13 -2.48
CA ASP A 188 22.41 3.81 -2.06
C ASP A 188 22.11 3.57 -0.56
N GLY A 189 20.84 3.28 -0.27
CA GLY A 189 20.39 3.08 1.11
C GLY A 189 19.01 2.46 1.22
N THR A 190 18.48 2.41 2.44
CA THR A 190 17.12 1.95 2.71
C THR A 190 16.13 3.07 2.44
N ILE A 191 15.12 2.80 1.61
CA ILE A 191 14.01 3.71 1.36
C ILE A 191 12.74 3.10 1.97
N LEU A 192 12.01 3.87 2.77
CA LEU A 192 10.70 3.49 3.25
C LEU A 192 9.64 4.32 2.53
N TYR A 193 8.77 3.65 1.79
CA TYR A 193 7.75 4.27 0.95
C TYR A 193 6.36 3.96 1.47
N VAL A 194 5.57 4.96 1.82
CA VAL A 194 4.18 4.78 2.26
C VAL A 194 3.22 5.12 1.15
N SER A 195 2.30 4.21 0.85
CA SER A 195 1.18 4.43 -0.07
C SER A 195 -0.06 3.67 0.39
N HIS A 196 -1.22 4.08 -0.12
CA HIS A 196 -2.45 3.31 -0.11
C HIS A 196 -2.80 2.76 -1.51
N ASP A 197 -1.99 3.08 -2.50
CA ASP A 197 -2.13 2.69 -3.91
C ASP A 197 -1.17 1.52 -4.21
N ILE A 198 -1.75 0.38 -4.59
CA ILE A 198 -0.99 -0.83 -4.93
C ILE A 198 -0.13 -0.63 -6.18
N ASP A 199 -0.62 0.10 -7.18
CA ASP A 199 0.11 0.31 -8.44
C ASP A 199 1.37 1.16 -8.20
N GLU A 200 1.32 2.12 -7.28
CA GLU A 200 2.52 2.85 -6.82
C GLU A 200 3.50 1.90 -6.12
N ALA A 201 3.01 1.08 -5.18
CA ALA A 201 3.85 0.16 -4.44
C ALA A 201 4.52 -0.88 -5.35
N LEU A 202 3.79 -1.42 -6.33
CA LEU A 202 4.32 -2.37 -7.33
C LEU A 202 5.37 -1.74 -8.25
N ARG A 203 5.28 -0.43 -8.49
CA ARG A 203 6.20 0.30 -9.39
C ARG A 203 7.49 0.70 -8.69
N PHE A 204 7.42 1.07 -7.43
CA PHE A 204 8.53 1.72 -6.73
C PHE A 204 9.18 0.88 -5.65
N CYS A 205 8.56 -0.21 -5.20
CA CYS A 205 9.05 -0.96 -4.06
C CYS A 205 9.59 -2.33 -4.47
N ASP A 206 10.75 -2.70 -3.93
CA ASP A 206 11.32 -4.04 -4.09
C ASP A 206 10.54 -5.06 -3.28
N ARG A 207 10.12 -4.66 -2.05
CA ARG A 207 9.26 -5.43 -1.17
C ARG A 207 8.17 -4.55 -0.58
N ILE A 208 7.05 -5.17 -0.25
CA ILE A 208 5.87 -4.49 0.28
C ILE A 208 5.46 -5.16 1.59
N ALA A 209 5.34 -4.36 2.64
CA ALA A 209 4.73 -4.74 3.90
C ALA A 209 3.27 -4.27 3.92
N VAL A 210 2.35 -5.21 4.00
CA VAL A 210 0.92 -4.93 4.14
C VAL A 210 0.61 -4.62 5.59
N VAL A 211 0.02 -3.45 5.84
CA VAL A 211 -0.31 -2.97 7.19
C VAL A 211 -1.84 -2.86 7.33
N GLU A 212 -2.39 -3.53 8.33
CA GLU A 212 -3.81 -3.45 8.71
C GLU A 212 -3.90 -3.31 10.23
N ASP A 213 -4.75 -2.40 10.71
CA ASP A 213 -5.05 -2.16 12.14
C ASP A 213 -3.80 -2.06 13.05
N GLY A 214 -2.78 -1.36 12.57
CA GLY A 214 -1.55 -1.15 13.34
C GLY A 214 -0.54 -2.30 13.30
N HIS A 215 -0.78 -3.33 12.49
CA HIS A 215 0.06 -4.53 12.41
C HIS A 215 0.55 -4.77 10.99
N VAL A 216 1.79 -5.25 10.87
CA VAL A 216 2.28 -5.82 9.61
C VAL A 216 1.71 -7.23 9.47
N MET A 217 0.87 -7.43 8.46
CA MET A 217 0.18 -8.69 8.19
C MET A 217 1.03 -9.65 7.36
N GLU A 218 1.73 -9.14 6.36
CA GLU A 218 2.63 -9.89 5.50
C GLU A 218 3.69 -8.98 4.87
N ILE A 219 4.80 -9.55 4.43
CA ILE A 219 5.85 -8.87 3.68
C ILE A 219 6.30 -9.78 2.55
N GLY A 220 6.32 -9.27 1.33
CA GLY A 220 6.75 -10.01 0.15
C GLY A 220 7.14 -9.08 -0.98
N THR A 221 7.54 -9.64 -2.12
CA THR A 221 7.70 -8.90 -3.36
C THR A 221 6.34 -8.48 -3.92
N GLY A 222 6.31 -7.57 -4.87
CA GLY A 222 5.07 -7.22 -5.56
C GLY A 222 4.41 -8.43 -6.24
N ASP A 223 5.21 -9.34 -6.79
CA ASP A 223 4.72 -10.59 -7.40
C ASP A 223 4.10 -11.52 -6.36
N ASP A 224 4.74 -11.70 -5.19
CA ASP A 224 4.18 -12.49 -4.08
C ASP A 224 2.82 -11.95 -3.66
N LEU A 225 2.72 -10.63 -3.44
CA LEU A 225 1.49 -9.99 -2.99
C LEU A 225 0.35 -10.11 -4.02
N VAL A 226 0.69 -10.05 -5.31
CA VAL A 226 -0.29 -10.16 -6.40
C VAL A 226 -0.70 -11.61 -6.66
N ASN A 227 0.25 -12.55 -6.68
CA ASN A 227 0.02 -13.93 -7.13
C ASN A 227 -0.09 -14.96 -6.00
N ASN A 228 0.36 -14.62 -4.79
CA ASN A 228 0.32 -15.52 -3.65
C ASN A 228 0.13 -14.77 -2.31
N PRO A 229 -0.92 -13.93 -2.17
CA PRO A 229 -1.16 -13.19 -0.93
C PRO A 229 -1.33 -14.15 0.26
N GLN A 230 -0.78 -13.78 1.43
CA GLN A 230 -0.75 -14.61 2.63
C GLN A 230 -1.74 -14.11 3.71
N SER A 231 -2.41 -12.98 3.47
CA SER A 231 -3.35 -12.37 4.41
C SER A 231 -4.61 -11.87 3.71
N GLN A 232 -5.70 -11.74 4.45
CA GLN A 232 -6.93 -11.13 3.95
C GLN A 232 -6.70 -9.67 3.52
N ALA A 233 -5.86 -8.95 4.25
CA ALA A 233 -5.44 -7.59 3.89
C ALA A 233 -4.71 -7.58 2.54
N GLY A 234 -3.77 -8.52 2.32
CA GLY A 234 -3.07 -8.68 1.05
C GLY A 234 -4.01 -9.00 -0.11
N ILE A 235 -4.96 -9.92 0.08
CA ILE A 235 -6.00 -10.20 -0.92
C ILE A 235 -6.75 -8.93 -1.32
N LYS A 236 -7.24 -8.15 -0.34
CA LYS A 236 -8.00 -6.92 -0.60
C LYS A 236 -7.15 -5.87 -1.31
N LEU A 237 -5.94 -5.62 -0.80
CA LEU A 237 -5.04 -4.59 -1.32
C LEU A 237 -4.44 -4.96 -2.68
N SER A 238 -4.22 -6.26 -2.98
CA SER A 238 -3.75 -6.70 -4.29
C SER A 238 -4.79 -6.59 -5.42
N GLY A 239 -5.96 -5.98 -5.15
CA GLY A 239 -7.01 -5.72 -6.14
C GLY A 239 -8.00 -6.86 -6.33
N CYS A 240 -8.04 -7.86 -5.44
CA CYS A 240 -9.09 -8.86 -5.41
C CYS A 240 -10.38 -8.24 -4.87
N LYS A 241 -11.30 -7.88 -5.77
CA LYS A 241 -12.62 -7.35 -5.37
C LYS A 241 -13.55 -8.43 -4.82
N ASN A 242 -13.31 -9.68 -5.19
CA ASN A 242 -14.04 -10.84 -4.69
C ASN A 242 -13.23 -11.44 -3.54
N ALA A 243 -13.54 -11.06 -2.32
CA ALA A 243 -12.97 -11.64 -1.11
C ALA A 243 -14.10 -11.94 -0.13
N THR A 244 -14.16 -13.18 0.36
CA THR A 244 -15.24 -13.62 1.25
C THR A 244 -14.74 -14.61 2.29
N ARG A 245 -15.45 -14.71 3.41
CA ARG A 245 -15.20 -15.73 4.42
C ARG A 245 -15.28 -17.13 3.79
N ALA A 246 -14.31 -17.98 4.15
CA ALA A 246 -14.23 -19.35 3.71
C ALA A 246 -14.19 -20.29 4.93
N GLU A 247 -14.85 -21.44 4.80
CA GLU A 247 -14.88 -22.50 5.78
C GLU A 247 -14.37 -23.80 5.15
N TYR A 248 -13.53 -24.51 5.89
CA TYR A 248 -13.00 -25.79 5.45
C TYR A 248 -14.11 -26.83 5.31
N VAL A 249 -14.17 -27.52 4.18
CA VAL A 249 -15.05 -28.69 3.95
C VAL A 249 -14.19 -29.96 3.91
N ASP A 250 -13.25 -30.02 2.98
CA ASP A 250 -12.28 -31.09 2.81
C ASP A 250 -10.97 -30.59 2.17
N ALA A 251 -10.09 -31.49 1.76
CA ALA A 251 -8.77 -31.14 1.22
C ALA A 251 -8.80 -30.26 -0.03
N HIS A 252 -9.92 -30.22 -0.78
CA HIS A 252 -10.04 -29.47 -2.01
C HIS A 252 -11.33 -28.64 -2.10
N HIS A 253 -12.15 -28.59 -1.06
CA HIS A 253 -13.39 -27.82 -1.05
C HIS A 253 -13.46 -26.84 0.11
N VAL A 254 -13.95 -25.62 -0.22
CA VAL A 254 -14.28 -24.60 0.75
C VAL A 254 -15.74 -24.17 0.59
N ARG A 255 -16.43 -24.00 1.70
CA ARG A 255 -17.74 -23.37 1.75
C ARG A 255 -17.56 -21.87 1.86
N LEU A 256 -18.37 -21.12 1.12
CA LEU A 256 -18.43 -19.66 1.15
C LEU A 256 -19.82 -19.23 1.66
N PRO A 257 -19.99 -19.08 2.99
CA PRO A 257 -21.31 -18.89 3.60
C PRO A 257 -22.04 -17.66 3.09
N ARG A 258 -21.33 -16.55 2.85
CA ARG A 258 -21.91 -15.29 2.35
C ARG A 258 -22.47 -15.41 0.94
N TRP A 259 -21.86 -16.24 0.10
CA TRP A 259 -22.32 -16.52 -1.27
C TRP A 259 -23.24 -17.75 -1.34
N GLY A 260 -23.27 -18.57 -0.30
CA GLY A 260 -24.09 -19.77 -0.21
C GLY A 260 -23.66 -20.89 -1.14
N ILE A 261 -22.39 -20.96 -1.52
CA ILE A 261 -21.81 -21.92 -2.46
C ILE A 261 -20.63 -22.67 -1.85
N THR A 262 -20.26 -23.79 -2.45
CA THR A 262 -19.02 -24.52 -2.17
C THR A 262 -18.15 -24.52 -3.40
N VAL A 263 -16.87 -24.16 -3.27
CA VAL A 263 -15.92 -24.04 -4.38
C VAL A 263 -14.86 -25.13 -4.27
N GLU A 264 -14.60 -25.85 -5.35
CA GLU A 264 -13.46 -26.74 -5.49
C GLU A 264 -12.20 -25.93 -5.83
N THR A 265 -11.08 -26.32 -5.24
CA THR A 265 -9.77 -25.66 -5.39
C THR A 265 -8.70 -26.64 -5.85
N SER A 266 -7.79 -26.18 -6.73
CA SER A 266 -6.65 -26.99 -7.17
C SER A 266 -5.57 -27.16 -6.06
N ARG A 267 -5.51 -26.18 -5.15
CA ARG A 267 -4.58 -26.21 -3.99
C ARG A 267 -5.25 -26.91 -2.82
N GLU A 268 -4.44 -27.60 -2.01
CA GLU A 268 -4.90 -28.19 -0.76
C GLU A 268 -5.37 -27.09 0.21
N VAL A 269 -6.55 -27.30 0.79
CA VAL A 269 -7.19 -26.37 1.72
C VAL A 269 -6.72 -26.64 3.13
N SER A 270 -6.13 -25.64 3.78
CA SER A 270 -5.81 -25.72 5.21
C SER A 270 -7.08 -25.67 6.08
N ARG A 271 -7.10 -26.44 7.19
CA ARG A 271 -8.23 -26.49 8.12
C ARG A 271 -8.51 -25.14 8.82
N ASP A 272 -7.53 -24.25 8.86
CA ASP A 272 -7.62 -22.92 9.45
C ASP A 272 -7.93 -21.83 8.43
N VAL A 273 -8.34 -22.21 7.21
CA VAL A 273 -8.76 -21.25 6.17
C VAL A 273 -9.84 -20.32 6.70
N LYS A 274 -9.68 -19.02 6.43
CA LYS A 274 -10.63 -17.98 6.85
C LYS A 274 -11.20 -17.17 5.70
N CYS A 275 -10.45 -17.03 4.61
CA CYS A 275 -10.87 -16.21 3.49
C CYS A 275 -10.48 -16.85 2.16
N LEU A 276 -11.40 -16.75 1.18
CA LEU A 276 -11.11 -16.97 -0.22
C LEU A 276 -11.16 -15.63 -0.94
N GLY A 277 -10.13 -15.37 -1.75
CA GLY A 277 -10.05 -14.23 -2.66
C GLY A 277 -9.96 -14.65 -4.11
N MET A 278 -10.51 -13.83 -5.01
CA MET A 278 -10.42 -14.04 -6.45
C MET A 278 -10.50 -12.72 -7.20
N ARG A 279 -9.76 -12.61 -8.30
CA ARG A 279 -9.86 -11.45 -9.18
C ARG A 279 -11.12 -11.48 -10.03
N ALA A 280 -11.77 -10.34 -10.16
CA ALA A 280 -12.99 -10.20 -10.95
C ALA A 280 -12.82 -10.53 -12.44
N PHE A 281 -11.59 -10.46 -12.96
CA PHE A 281 -11.26 -10.83 -14.35
C PHE A 281 -11.13 -12.33 -14.60
N TYR A 282 -11.00 -13.14 -13.53
CA TYR A 282 -10.80 -14.58 -13.69
C TYR A 282 -12.10 -15.38 -13.84
N LEU A 283 -13.24 -14.72 -13.60
CA LEU A 283 -14.54 -15.36 -13.85
C LEU A 283 -14.77 -15.59 -15.32
N GLU A 284 -15.27 -16.77 -15.65
CA GLU A 284 -15.56 -17.20 -17.00
C GLU A 284 -17.07 -17.42 -17.19
N ARG A 285 -17.60 -17.06 -18.36
CA ARG A 285 -18.97 -17.48 -18.76
C ARG A 285 -18.95 -18.97 -18.99
N ALA A 286 -19.98 -19.70 -18.54
CA ALA A 286 -20.16 -21.11 -18.75
C ALA A 286 -21.49 -21.37 -19.50
N ASP A 287 -21.55 -22.46 -20.28
CA ASP A 287 -22.73 -22.80 -21.05
C ASP A 287 -23.83 -23.51 -20.23
N GLY A 288 -23.49 -23.93 -18.99
CA GLY A 288 -24.43 -24.65 -18.12
C GLY A 288 -23.79 -25.15 -16.83
N PRO A 289 -24.49 -26.04 -16.10
CA PRO A 289 -24.00 -26.62 -14.86
C PRO A 289 -22.73 -27.44 -15.09
N GLY A 290 -21.81 -27.39 -14.14
CA GLY A 290 -20.52 -28.09 -14.18
C GLY A 290 -19.68 -27.79 -12.95
N GLU A 291 -18.41 -28.24 -12.95
CA GLU A 291 -17.46 -27.97 -11.88
C GLU A 291 -17.28 -26.46 -11.66
N ASN A 292 -17.50 -26.01 -10.44
CA ASN A 292 -17.46 -24.60 -10.04
C ASN A 292 -18.31 -23.64 -10.91
N ALA A 293 -19.34 -24.19 -11.58
CA ALA A 293 -20.26 -23.40 -12.40
C ALA A 293 -21.54 -23.10 -11.59
N TYR A 294 -21.91 -21.83 -11.54
CA TYR A 294 -23.02 -21.33 -10.73
C TYR A 294 -23.95 -20.47 -11.56
N ARG A 295 -25.27 -20.65 -11.36
CA ARG A 295 -26.30 -19.80 -11.96
C ARG A 295 -26.35 -18.48 -11.20
N VAL A 296 -26.16 -17.38 -11.91
CA VAL A 296 -26.17 -16.03 -11.36
C VAL A 296 -27.09 -15.12 -12.12
N ARG A 297 -27.60 -14.09 -11.46
CA ARG A 297 -28.29 -12.97 -12.07
C ARG A 297 -27.39 -11.73 -12.02
N VAL A 298 -27.37 -11.00 -13.12
CA VAL A 298 -26.69 -9.70 -13.20
C VAL A 298 -27.59 -8.65 -12.54
N ASP A 299 -27.27 -8.23 -11.32
CA ASP A 299 -28.08 -7.28 -10.58
C ASP A 299 -27.77 -5.83 -10.97
N ARG A 300 -26.53 -5.54 -11.39
CA ARG A 300 -26.11 -4.22 -11.83
C ARG A 300 -24.93 -4.30 -12.79
N VAL A 301 -24.85 -3.35 -13.71
CA VAL A 301 -23.73 -3.18 -14.65
C VAL A 301 -23.16 -1.76 -14.55
N SER A 302 -21.86 -1.64 -14.66
CA SER A 302 -21.13 -0.37 -14.68
C SER A 302 -20.05 -0.40 -15.75
N ASP A 303 -20.04 0.60 -16.63
CA ASP A 303 -19.10 0.71 -17.74
C ASP A 303 -17.99 1.72 -17.47
N SER A 304 -16.77 1.33 -17.78
CA SER A 304 -15.64 2.23 -17.97
C SER A 304 -15.25 2.28 -19.46
N ARG A 305 -14.20 3.01 -19.81
CA ARG A 305 -13.72 3.08 -21.21
C ARG A 305 -13.39 1.70 -21.79
N PHE A 306 -12.78 0.83 -21.00
CA PHE A 306 -12.18 -0.43 -21.45
C PHE A 306 -12.80 -1.66 -20.81
N GLU A 307 -13.57 -1.51 -19.76
CA GLU A 307 -14.09 -2.61 -18.95
C GLU A 307 -15.58 -2.45 -18.69
N ARG A 308 -16.29 -3.57 -18.64
CA ARG A 308 -17.63 -3.71 -18.05
C ARG A 308 -17.50 -4.47 -16.74
N THR A 309 -18.03 -3.92 -15.66
CA THR A 309 -18.12 -4.59 -14.36
C THR A 309 -19.57 -4.94 -14.09
N ALA A 310 -19.85 -6.23 -13.91
CA ALA A 310 -21.15 -6.73 -13.50
C ALA A 310 -21.12 -7.11 -12.01
N LEU A 311 -22.18 -6.80 -11.30
CA LEU A 311 -22.45 -7.26 -9.94
C LEU A 311 -23.39 -8.46 -10.02
N LEU A 312 -22.95 -9.63 -9.56
CA LEU A 312 -23.62 -10.90 -9.73
C LEU A 312 -24.20 -11.40 -8.40
N GLY A 313 -25.50 -11.69 -8.39
CA GLY A 313 -26.19 -12.39 -7.30
C GLY A 313 -26.35 -13.87 -7.65
N PHE A 314 -26.06 -14.77 -6.70
CA PHE A 314 -26.27 -16.22 -6.89
C PHE A 314 -27.75 -16.56 -6.79
N VAL A 315 -28.30 -17.27 -7.80
CA VAL A 315 -29.75 -17.61 -7.90
C VAL A 315 -30.09 -18.77 -6.97
N ASP A 316 -29.28 -19.83 -6.95
CA ASP A 316 -29.54 -21.07 -6.22
C ASP A 316 -28.74 -21.17 -4.91
N ALA A 317 -28.41 -20.03 -4.29
CA ALA A 317 -27.57 -19.98 -3.11
C ALA A 317 -28.30 -20.42 -1.84
N CYS A 318 -27.73 -21.40 -1.12
CA CYS A 318 -28.18 -21.75 0.24
C CYS A 318 -27.42 -20.87 1.26
N ARG A 319 -27.97 -19.68 1.54
CA ARG A 319 -27.37 -18.70 2.47
C ARG A 319 -27.76 -19.00 3.91
N ASP A 320 -26.80 -18.83 4.83
CA ASP A 320 -27.10 -18.85 6.27
C ASP A 320 -27.65 -17.48 6.68
N GLU A 321 -28.92 -17.45 7.16
CA GLU A 321 -29.58 -16.21 7.59
C GLU A 321 -28.83 -15.50 8.73
N ARG A 322 -28.01 -16.22 9.52
CA ARG A 322 -27.24 -15.65 10.64
C ARG A 322 -26.08 -14.78 10.15
N GLU A 323 -25.52 -15.06 8.99
CA GLU A 323 -24.45 -14.26 8.38
C GLU A 323 -24.95 -12.95 7.71
N ILE A 324 -26.27 -12.89 7.46
CA ILE A 324 -26.95 -11.71 6.90
C ILE A 324 -27.11 -10.61 7.98
N LEU A 325 -27.04 -10.98 9.27
CA LEU A 325 -27.44 -10.13 10.42
C LEU A 325 -26.28 -9.40 11.13
N ASP A 326 -25.07 -9.37 10.57
CA ASP A 326 -23.97 -8.61 11.17
C ASP A 326 -24.22 -7.10 10.99
N ARG A 327 -24.67 -6.44 12.08
CA ARG A 327 -25.46 -5.20 12.09
C ARG A 327 -24.70 -3.89 11.88
N ASN A 328 -23.39 -3.90 11.64
CA ASN A 328 -22.55 -2.69 11.61
C ASN A 328 -22.08 -2.20 10.22
N GLU A 329 -22.58 -2.79 9.12
CA GLU A 329 -22.10 -2.49 7.77
C GLU A 329 -23.26 -2.29 6.76
N ASP A 330 -24.22 -1.41 7.00
CA ASP A 330 -25.46 -1.36 6.21
C ASP A 330 -25.30 -1.04 4.72
N GLU A 331 -24.31 -0.25 4.28
CA GLU A 331 -24.04 -0.02 2.86
C GLU A 331 -23.13 -1.09 2.23
N MET A 332 -22.25 -1.70 3.01
CA MET A 332 -21.34 -2.74 2.54
C MET A 332 -21.99 -4.13 2.45
N LYS A 333 -23.10 -4.38 3.14
CA LYS A 333 -23.82 -5.68 3.14
C LYS A 333 -24.20 -6.14 1.76
N TYR A 334 -24.75 -5.24 0.96
CA TYR A 334 -25.18 -5.55 -0.41
C TYR A 334 -24.00 -6.02 -1.27
N LEU A 335 -22.86 -5.34 -1.19
CA LEU A 335 -21.65 -5.67 -1.94
C LEU A 335 -21.02 -7.00 -1.51
N HIS A 336 -21.07 -7.34 -0.22
CA HIS A 336 -20.48 -8.58 0.31
C HIS A 336 -21.24 -9.86 -0.06
N GLN A 337 -22.52 -9.75 -0.44
CA GLN A 337 -23.33 -10.88 -0.89
C GLN A 337 -23.23 -11.14 -2.41
N HIS A 338 -22.62 -10.21 -3.14
CA HIS A 338 -22.48 -10.25 -4.57
C HIS A 338 -21.03 -10.52 -4.96
N MET A 339 -20.89 -11.01 -6.18
CA MET A 339 -19.58 -11.20 -6.79
C MET A 339 -19.40 -10.23 -7.94
N PHE A 340 -18.21 -9.66 -8.05
CA PHE A 340 -17.83 -8.77 -9.15
C PHE A 340 -17.29 -9.60 -10.31
N TRP A 341 -17.80 -9.37 -11.51
CA TRP A 341 -17.25 -9.89 -12.74
C TRP A 341 -16.81 -8.74 -13.63
N ARG A 342 -15.55 -8.75 -14.05
CA ARG A 342 -14.99 -7.78 -14.98
C ARG A 342 -14.73 -8.40 -16.32
N VAL A 343 -15.21 -7.74 -17.37
CA VAL A 343 -15.02 -8.15 -18.77
C VAL A 343 -14.30 -7.03 -19.50
N ASP A 344 -13.21 -7.39 -20.20
CA ASP A 344 -12.47 -6.47 -21.07
C ASP A 344 -13.28 -6.24 -22.37
N LYS A 345 -13.77 -5.02 -22.56
CA LYS A 345 -14.58 -4.62 -23.73
C LYS A 345 -13.79 -4.65 -25.04
N LEU A 346 -12.46 -4.61 -25.01
CA LEU A 346 -11.62 -4.66 -26.19
C LEU A 346 -11.41 -6.09 -26.71
N ARG A 347 -11.61 -7.08 -25.85
CA ARG A 347 -11.40 -8.51 -26.15
C ARG A 347 -12.69 -9.30 -26.27
N ALA A 348 -13.77 -8.82 -25.69
CA ALA A 348 -15.06 -9.48 -25.68
C ALA A 348 -15.91 -9.02 -26.85
N ASP A 349 -16.65 -9.96 -27.46
CA ASP A 349 -17.70 -9.61 -28.41
C ASP A 349 -18.82 -8.87 -27.67
N GLU A 350 -19.42 -7.87 -28.32
CA GLU A 350 -20.48 -7.04 -27.73
C GLU A 350 -21.68 -7.88 -27.24
N ALA A 351 -22.00 -8.96 -27.94
CA ALA A 351 -23.06 -9.90 -27.59
C ALA A 351 -22.72 -10.77 -26.36
N SER A 352 -21.44 -10.86 -25.95
CA SER A 352 -20.99 -11.63 -24.79
C SER A 352 -20.92 -10.81 -23.53
N LEU A 353 -21.11 -9.49 -23.62
CA LEU A 353 -21.09 -8.61 -22.46
C LEU A 353 -22.34 -8.80 -21.59
N PRO A 354 -22.17 -8.91 -20.24
CA PRO A 354 -23.31 -9.12 -19.35
C PRO A 354 -24.25 -7.91 -19.36
N SER A 355 -25.57 -8.18 -19.35
CA SER A 355 -26.61 -7.16 -19.30
C SER A 355 -27.40 -7.24 -17.99
N GLU A 356 -27.88 -6.10 -17.48
CA GLU A 356 -28.64 -6.02 -16.24
C GLU A 356 -29.94 -6.83 -16.34
N GLY A 357 -30.22 -7.65 -15.33
CA GLY A 357 -31.35 -8.58 -15.30
C GLY A 357 -31.10 -9.93 -16.01
N GLU A 358 -29.98 -10.10 -16.72
CA GLU A 358 -29.62 -11.36 -17.39
C GLU A 358 -29.33 -12.45 -16.35
N GLU A 359 -29.84 -13.66 -16.58
CA GLU A 359 -29.41 -14.86 -15.87
C GLU A 359 -28.46 -15.66 -16.74
N LEU A 360 -27.31 -16.03 -16.17
CA LEU A 360 -26.27 -16.76 -16.90
C LEU A 360 -25.52 -17.71 -15.96
N TRP A 361 -24.72 -18.58 -16.52
CA TRP A 361 -23.82 -19.43 -15.79
C TRP A 361 -22.41 -18.80 -15.78
N ILE A 362 -21.76 -18.76 -14.60
CA ILE A 362 -20.38 -18.36 -14.47
C ILE A 362 -19.58 -19.49 -13.84
N ARG A 363 -18.32 -19.61 -14.24
CA ARG A 363 -17.36 -20.55 -13.65
C ARG A 363 -16.32 -19.83 -12.84
N ILE A 364 -16.01 -20.37 -11.67
CA ILE A 364 -14.87 -19.99 -10.84
C ILE A 364 -13.72 -20.96 -11.15
N PRO A 365 -12.64 -20.55 -11.85
CA PRO A 365 -11.50 -21.42 -12.12
C PRO A 365 -10.81 -21.85 -10.81
N LYS A 366 -10.66 -23.16 -10.61
CA LYS A 366 -10.14 -23.73 -9.36
C LYS A 366 -8.68 -23.42 -9.06
N ASP A 367 -7.90 -23.04 -10.07
CA ASP A 367 -6.50 -22.64 -9.99
C ASP A 367 -6.30 -21.13 -9.79
N ARG A 368 -7.39 -20.33 -9.85
CA ARG A 368 -7.36 -18.86 -9.77
C ARG A 368 -7.95 -18.29 -8.48
N VAL A 369 -8.04 -19.11 -7.44
CA VAL A 369 -8.49 -18.69 -6.12
C VAL A 369 -7.30 -18.63 -5.16
N TYR A 370 -7.36 -17.66 -4.25
CA TYR A 370 -6.40 -17.47 -3.16
C TYR A 370 -7.06 -17.89 -1.86
N LEU A 371 -6.37 -18.68 -1.06
CA LEU A 371 -6.85 -19.14 0.25
C LEU A 371 -5.90 -18.65 1.33
N VAL A 372 -6.42 -17.98 2.35
CA VAL A 372 -5.61 -17.47 3.46
C VAL A 372 -6.25 -17.79 4.81
N SER A 373 -5.37 -17.93 5.82
CA SER A 373 -5.72 -18.27 7.21
C SER A 373 -5.58 -17.08 8.17
N ARG A 374 -5.16 -15.90 7.65
CA ARG A 374 -4.92 -14.69 8.45
C ARG A 374 -5.69 -13.50 7.93
#